data_bfd5e614670f73d1e0a3ddf514784969
#
_entry.id   bfd5e614670f73d1e0a3ddf514784969
#
_cell.length_a   1.000
_cell.length_b   1.000
_cell.length_c   1.000
_cell.angle_alpha   90.00
_cell.angle_beta   90.00
_cell.angle_gamma   90.00
#
_symmetry.space_group_name_H-M   'P 1'
#
loop_
_entity.id
_entity.type
_entity.pdbx_description
1 polymer ?
#
loop_
_entity_poly.entity_id
_entity_poly.type
_entity_poly.pdbx_seq_one_letter_code
_entity_poly.pdbx_strand_id
1 'polypeptide(L)'
;MRGTMVIRPYAYAIREHMQAEVDALAWKATGAENAYFPLFIPEEYLQRARPTTSWLQPRAGGRHARRGNELEHPVVVRPTSETVIGEFMSKWIQSHRDLPMLLNQWSNVVRWEKRPRIFLRTSEFLWQEGHTAHASEEEANRYAVRILHEVYADFMEEHLAIPVIRGRKIPHERFPGATNTMTVESMMRDGKALQMGTSHELGQNFAKAFDIGYQGADGERSLAWTTSWGVTTRMLGGLIMTHGDDAGLRVPPKVAGTQVAVMVVRDDDAERVSRAARYLAGDLVGAGIRTRLDDNVDTGFGRRATAWELKGVPVRIEMGPRDLDEGVAVVVRRDTGEKTPVPTGEVAARVAELLDEIQQALFDEALEFQRSHTADVSTVAEAIEAGATGFARLPWSEVGDAGVDELGKHAITVRCLVDADGGVADSDDGEGLIAVVGRSY
;
A
#
# COMPACT_ATOMS: atom_id res chain seq x y z
N MET A 1 12.93 -13.54 15.54
CA MET A 1 12.47 -12.61 16.60
C MET A 1 10.97 -12.40 16.45
N ARG A 2 10.26 -12.24 17.56
CA ARG A 2 8.83 -11.94 17.51
C ARG A 2 8.63 -10.52 16.93
N GLY A 3 7.76 -10.38 15.96
CA GLY A 3 7.48 -9.08 15.32
C GLY A 3 8.37 -8.73 14.12
N THR A 4 9.30 -9.61 13.74
CA THR A 4 10.04 -9.48 12.48
C THR A 4 9.58 -10.55 11.50
N MET A 5 9.74 -10.29 10.20
CA MET A 5 9.36 -11.22 9.14
C MET A 5 10.47 -11.34 8.09
N VAL A 6 10.53 -12.50 7.45
CA VAL A 6 11.32 -12.70 6.23
C VAL A 6 10.36 -12.79 5.06
N ILE A 7 10.55 -11.94 4.06
CA ILE A 7 9.77 -11.96 2.83
C ILE A 7 10.53 -12.82 1.82
N ARG A 8 9.93 -13.93 1.40
CA ARG A 8 10.54 -14.83 0.42
C ARG A 8 10.60 -14.18 -0.97
N PRO A 9 11.52 -14.61 -1.87
CA PRO A 9 11.74 -13.97 -3.16
C PRO A 9 10.47 -13.75 -3.99
N TYR A 10 9.54 -14.70 -4.00
CA TYR A 10 8.31 -14.54 -4.77
C TYR A 10 7.42 -13.39 -4.28
N ALA A 11 7.20 -13.30 -2.95
CA ALA A 11 6.43 -12.20 -2.37
C ALA A 11 7.20 -10.87 -2.42
N TYR A 12 8.53 -10.93 -2.38
CA TYR A 12 9.38 -9.75 -2.51
C TYR A 12 9.30 -9.17 -3.93
N ALA A 13 9.24 -10.02 -4.97
CA ALA A 13 9.03 -9.56 -6.34
C ALA A 13 7.69 -8.81 -6.52
N ILE A 14 6.61 -9.25 -5.86
CA ILE A 14 5.34 -8.51 -5.84
C ILE A 14 5.55 -7.12 -5.22
N ARG A 15 6.26 -7.06 -4.08
CA ARG A 15 6.60 -5.79 -3.40
C ARG A 15 7.45 -4.87 -4.28
N GLU A 16 8.40 -5.42 -5.07
CA GLU A 16 9.22 -4.63 -6.01
C GLU A 16 8.35 -4.01 -7.11
N HIS A 17 7.38 -4.75 -7.65
CA HIS A 17 6.41 -4.20 -8.60
C HIS A 17 5.52 -3.13 -7.94
N MET A 18 5.01 -3.37 -6.74
CA MET A 18 4.27 -2.34 -5.99
C MET A 18 5.10 -1.07 -5.80
N GLN A 19 6.39 -1.22 -5.47
CA GLN A 19 7.30 -0.07 -5.33
C GLN A 19 7.48 0.68 -6.64
N ALA A 20 7.72 -0.03 -7.74
CA ALA A 20 7.93 0.58 -9.05
C ALA A 20 6.69 1.35 -9.52
N GLU A 21 5.50 0.81 -9.30
CA GLU A 21 4.24 1.46 -9.70
C GLU A 21 3.92 2.68 -8.84
N VAL A 22 4.04 2.57 -7.50
CA VAL A 22 3.86 3.73 -6.60
C VAL A 22 4.88 4.82 -6.92
N ASP A 23 6.14 4.45 -7.19
CA ASP A 23 7.19 5.39 -7.53
C ASP A 23 6.91 6.11 -8.85
N ALA A 24 6.42 5.37 -9.86
CA ALA A 24 6.02 5.94 -11.14
C ALA A 24 4.85 6.92 -11.00
N LEU A 25 3.83 6.60 -10.18
CA LEU A 25 2.70 7.48 -9.91
C LEU A 25 3.14 8.71 -9.12
N ALA A 26 3.94 8.54 -8.04
CA ALA A 26 4.46 9.64 -7.24
C ALA A 26 5.29 10.61 -8.09
N TRP A 27 6.19 10.11 -8.94
CA TRP A 27 6.99 10.92 -9.84
C TRP A 27 6.16 11.59 -10.92
N LYS A 28 5.31 10.84 -11.64
CA LYS A 28 4.51 11.36 -12.76
C LYS A 28 3.45 12.37 -12.32
N ALA A 29 2.72 12.03 -11.24
CA ALA A 29 1.62 12.87 -10.80
C ALA A 29 2.10 14.09 -10.03
N THR A 30 3.16 13.99 -9.23
CA THR A 30 3.45 14.97 -8.20
C THR A 30 4.85 15.59 -8.26
N GLY A 31 5.81 14.97 -8.96
CA GLY A 31 7.18 15.45 -9.08
C GLY A 31 8.07 15.16 -7.86
N ALA A 32 7.65 14.25 -6.97
CA ALA A 32 8.47 13.89 -5.80
C ALA A 32 9.71 13.08 -6.20
N GLU A 33 10.88 13.44 -5.65
CA GLU A 33 12.16 12.82 -5.96
C GLU A 33 12.63 11.88 -4.85
N ASN A 34 13.21 10.73 -5.24
CA ASN A 34 13.76 9.76 -4.30
C ASN A 34 15.01 10.29 -3.61
N ALA A 35 14.99 10.26 -2.28
CA ALA A 35 16.12 10.59 -1.41
C ALA A 35 16.37 9.46 -0.42
N TYR A 36 17.50 9.47 0.27
CA TYR A 36 17.84 8.53 1.33
C TYR A 36 18.30 9.26 2.58
N PHE A 37 17.73 8.89 3.72
CA PHE A 37 18.10 9.40 5.04
C PHE A 37 18.56 8.26 5.95
N PRO A 38 19.46 8.54 6.92
CA PRO A 38 20.07 7.53 7.77
C PRO A 38 19.06 6.73 8.60
N LEU A 39 19.37 5.43 8.81
CA LEU A 39 18.61 4.56 9.72
C LEU A 39 18.73 5.00 11.18
N PHE A 40 19.95 5.38 11.61
CA PHE A 40 20.22 5.88 12.94
C PHE A 40 20.11 7.39 12.95
N ILE A 41 19.27 7.91 13.83
CA ILE A 41 19.09 9.35 14.01
C ILE A 41 19.47 9.76 15.44
N PRO A 42 20.05 10.95 15.65
CA PRO A 42 20.33 11.46 17.00
C PRO A 42 19.04 11.53 17.82
N GLU A 43 19.11 11.07 19.08
CA GLU A 43 17.92 11.09 19.97
C GLU A 43 17.41 12.53 20.19
N GLU A 44 18.27 13.51 20.14
CA GLU A 44 17.93 14.93 20.29
C GLU A 44 16.92 15.44 19.23
N TYR A 45 16.94 14.89 18.01
CA TYR A 45 15.96 15.27 16.97
C TYR A 45 14.54 14.88 17.37
N LEU A 46 14.39 13.70 18.00
CA LEU A 46 13.11 13.27 18.53
C LEU A 46 12.69 14.10 19.75
N GLN A 47 13.65 14.59 20.53
CA GLN A 47 13.37 15.46 21.67
C GLN A 47 12.88 16.84 21.22
N ARG A 48 13.43 17.41 20.15
CA ARG A 48 12.94 18.69 19.56
C ARG A 48 11.50 18.58 19.05
N ALA A 49 11.15 17.45 18.49
CA ALA A 49 9.79 17.20 18.00
C ALA A 49 8.80 16.70 19.09
N ARG A 50 9.21 16.61 20.37
CA ARG A 50 8.35 16.07 21.45
C ARG A 50 6.96 16.70 21.58
N PRO A 51 6.76 18.01 21.40
CA PRO A 51 5.43 18.58 21.45
C PRO A 51 4.49 18.00 20.40
N THR A 52 5.06 17.56 19.24
CA THR A 52 4.32 17.02 18.09
C THR A 52 4.38 15.49 17.99
N THR A 53 5.28 14.81 18.73
CA THR A 53 5.55 13.37 18.58
C THR A 53 5.57 12.58 19.90
N SER A 54 4.77 12.99 20.89
CA SER A 54 4.73 12.37 22.24
C SER A 54 4.44 10.85 22.24
N TRP A 55 3.87 10.31 21.19
CA TRP A 55 3.47 8.91 21.02
C TRP A 55 4.63 7.97 20.61
N LEU A 56 5.79 8.50 20.22
CA LEU A 56 6.94 7.71 19.77
C LEU A 56 7.66 6.99 20.93
N GLN A 57 6.96 6.13 21.64
CA GLN A 57 7.53 5.25 22.68
C GLN A 57 6.96 3.83 22.55
N PRO A 58 7.75 2.78 22.90
CA PRO A 58 9.18 2.68 23.20
C PRO A 58 10.07 2.65 21.96
N ARG A 59 11.33 3.09 22.09
CA ARG A 59 12.29 3.24 20.99
C ARG A 59 13.35 2.13 21.02
N ALA A 60 13.76 1.65 19.86
CA ALA A 60 15.00 0.91 19.70
C ALA A 60 16.16 1.91 19.53
N GLY A 61 17.16 1.86 20.34
CA GLY A 61 18.28 2.80 20.28
C GLY A 61 19.58 2.24 20.86
N GLY A 62 20.68 2.91 20.65
CA GLY A 62 21.99 2.54 21.12
C GLY A 62 22.74 3.71 21.77
N ARG A 63 23.48 3.40 22.82
CA ARG A 63 24.33 4.39 23.54
C ARG A 63 25.82 4.07 23.45
N HIS A 64 26.20 2.91 22.92
CA HIS A 64 27.58 2.46 22.89
C HIS A 64 28.02 2.13 21.47
N ALA A 65 29.23 2.57 21.13
CA ALA A 65 29.93 2.21 19.92
C ALA A 65 30.70 0.86 20.07
N ARG A 66 31.42 0.49 19.02
CA ARG A 66 32.31 -0.68 19.04
C ARG A 66 33.30 -0.58 20.20
N ARG A 67 33.51 -1.68 20.94
CA ARG A 67 34.40 -1.80 22.13
C ARG A 67 33.84 -1.18 23.42
N GLY A 68 32.53 -0.90 23.50
CA GLY A 68 31.89 -0.40 24.71
C GLY A 68 32.11 1.10 25.00
N ASN A 69 32.71 1.86 24.09
CA ASN A 69 32.79 3.29 24.23
C ASN A 69 31.40 3.93 24.10
N GLU A 70 31.07 4.87 24.96
CA GLU A 70 29.85 5.64 24.88
C GLU A 70 29.84 6.50 23.60
N LEU A 71 28.68 6.59 22.95
CA LEU A 71 28.48 7.55 21.85
C LEU A 71 28.34 8.96 22.43
N GLU A 72 28.95 9.92 21.81
CA GLU A 72 28.81 11.36 22.15
C GLU A 72 27.34 11.76 22.16
N HIS A 73 26.56 11.27 21.18
CA HIS A 73 25.13 11.45 21.08
C HIS A 73 24.43 10.09 21.00
N PRO A 74 23.47 9.79 21.90
CA PRO A 74 22.64 8.60 21.76
C PRO A 74 21.88 8.60 20.43
N VAL A 75 21.80 7.44 19.79
CA VAL A 75 21.08 7.26 18.53
C VAL A 75 19.88 6.37 18.71
N VAL A 76 18.88 6.58 17.88
CA VAL A 76 17.70 5.71 17.78
C VAL A 76 17.56 5.17 16.38
N VAL A 77 17.03 3.95 16.26
CA VAL A 77 16.56 3.42 14.98
C VAL A 77 15.29 4.20 14.64
N ARG A 78 15.23 4.77 13.45
CA ARG A 78 14.12 5.64 13.04
C ARG A 78 12.76 4.93 13.18
N PRO A 79 11.82 5.52 13.93
CA PRO A 79 10.42 5.06 13.97
C PRO A 79 9.58 5.73 12.89
N THR A 80 10.07 6.86 12.36
CA THR A 80 9.56 7.71 11.29
C THR A 80 10.65 8.73 10.95
N SER A 81 10.57 9.40 9.83
CA SER A 81 11.67 10.24 9.33
C SER A 81 11.41 11.75 9.36
N GLU A 82 10.22 12.23 9.81
CA GLU A 82 9.90 13.67 9.88
C GLU A 82 11.01 14.49 10.56
N THR A 83 11.60 13.92 11.61
CA THR A 83 12.60 14.64 12.41
C THR A 83 13.94 14.78 11.69
N VAL A 84 14.44 13.70 11.08
CA VAL A 84 15.71 13.76 10.33
C VAL A 84 15.53 14.54 9.03
N ILE A 85 14.41 14.35 8.34
CA ILE A 85 14.11 15.07 7.09
C ILE A 85 13.93 16.56 7.38
N GLY A 86 13.19 16.92 8.43
CA GLY A 86 13.01 18.32 8.86
C GLY A 86 14.33 19.02 9.17
N GLU A 87 15.27 18.34 9.84
CA GLU A 87 16.61 18.85 10.10
C GLU A 87 17.39 19.14 8.81
N PHE A 88 17.25 18.30 7.77
CA PHE A 88 17.95 18.54 6.49
C PHE A 88 17.20 19.53 5.62
N MET A 89 15.87 19.54 5.62
CA MET A 89 15.08 20.56 4.93
C MET A 89 15.45 21.96 5.42
N SER A 90 15.65 22.17 6.73
CA SER A 90 16.03 23.47 7.28
C SER A 90 17.40 23.96 6.78
N LYS A 91 18.29 23.03 6.36
CA LYS A 91 19.60 23.36 5.79
C LYS A 91 19.56 23.59 4.28
N TRP A 92 18.67 22.88 3.60
CA TRP A 92 18.57 22.93 2.13
C TRP A 92 17.67 24.07 1.63
N ILE A 93 16.62 24.40 2.40
CA ILE A 93 15.69 25.47 2.05
C ILE A 93 16.19 26.78 2.63
N GLN A 94 16.61 27.71 1.77
CA GLN A 94 17.13 29.02 2.15
C GLN A 94 16.29 30.15 1.55
N SER A 95 15.69 29.94 0.38
CA SER A 95 14.91 30.93 -0.34
C SER A 95 13.63 30.34 -0.93
N HIS A 96 12.69 31.20 -1.31
CA HIS A 96 11.46 30.80 -2.01
C HIS A 96 11.73 30.01 -3.30
N ARG A 97 12.95 30.07 -3.87
CA ARG A 97 13.32 29.33 -5.09
C ARG A 97 13.61 27.85 -4.83
N ASP A 98 13.82 27.49 -3.56
CA ASP A 98 14.06 26.10 -3.15
C ASP A 98 12.72 25.37 -2.88
N LEU A 99 11.59 26.05 -3.05
CA LEU A 99 10.25 25.52 -2.84
C LEU A 99 9.48 25.41 -4.18
N PRO A 100 8.60 24.41 -4.33
CA PRO A 100 8.38 23.34 -3.35
C PRO A 100 9.54 22.34 -3.33
N MET A 101 9.88 21.83 -2.15
CA MET A 101 10.79 20.70 -2.00
C MET A 101 9.96 19.44 -1.80
N LEU A 102 10.13 18.46 -2.68
CA LEU A 102 9.25 17.28 -2.79
C LEU A 102 10.11 16.02 -2.70
N LEU A 103 10.15 15.38 -1.53
CA LEU A 103 11.01 14.24 -1.26
C LEU A 103 10.22 12.96 -1.04
N ASN A 104 10.72 11.86 -1.58
CA ASN A 104 10.24 10.50 -1.38
C ASN A 104 11.37 9.61 -0.86
N GLN A 105 11.07 8.66 0.01
CA GLN A 105 12.03 7.68 0.52
C GLN A 105 11.42 6.28 0.60
N TRP A 106 12.15 5.29 0.09
CA TRP A 106 11.89 3.87 0.34
C TRP A 106 12.87 3.38 1.42
N SER A 107 12.33 2.94 2.52
CA SER A 107 13.15 2.59 3.67
C SER A 107 12.46 1.57 4.57
N ASN A 108 13.11 1.23 5.69
CA ASN A 108 12.50 0.51 6.79
C ASN A 108 12.39 1.42 8.02
N VAL A 109 11.45 1.11 8.88
CA VAL A 109 11.30 1.73 10.20
C VAL A 109 11.06 0.66 11.26
N VAL A 110 11.35 1.00 12.51
CA VAL A 110 11.14 0.11 13.66
C VAL A 110 10.19 0.77 14.65
N ARG A 111 9.03 0.12 14.87
CA ARG A 111 8.05 0.50 15.88
C ARG A 111 7.76 -0.71 16.74
N TRP A 112 8.00 -0.64 18.04
CA TRP A 112 7.84 -1.79 18.91
C TRP A 112 6.39 -2.23 19.00
N GLU A 113 6.08 -3.44 18.49
CA GLU A 113 4.72 -3.94 18.41
C GLU A 113 4.49 -5.07 19.42
N LYS A 114 3.47 -4.92 20.26
CA LYS A 114 3.12 -5.92 21.28
C LYS A 114 2.37 -7.12 20.71
N ARG A 115 1.55 -6.90 19.68
CA ARG A 115 0.71 -7.93 19.05
C ARG A 115 0.96 -7.97 17.54
N PRO A 116 2.13 -8.50 17.11
CA PRO A 116 2.49 -8.49 15.70
C PRO A 116 1.56 -9.39 14.88
N ARG A 117 1.24 -8.93 13.67
CA ARG A 117 0.56 -9.67 12.61
C ARG A 117 1.35 -9.49 11.32
N ILE A 118 1.70 -10.60 10.66
CA ILE A 118 2.50 -10.60 9.43
C ILE A 118 1.88 -9.63 8.42
N PHE A 119 2.71 -8.82 7.79
CA PHE A 119 2.41 -7.72 6.87
C PHE A 119 1.57 -6.57 7.43
N LEU A 120 0.61 -6.83 8.32
CA LEU A 120 -0.32 -5.79 8.79
C LEU A 120 0.27 -4.95 9.91
N ARG A 121 0.97 -5.59 10.86
CA ARG A 121 1.51 -4.96 12.06
C ARG A 121 2.74 -5.71 12.54
N THR A 122 3.92 -5.24 12.16
CA THR A 122 5.22 -5.83 12.52
C THR A 122 6.10 -4.77 13.18
N SER A 123 7.06 -5.22 13.99
CA SER A 123 7.98 -4.30 14.68
C SER A 123 8.95 -3.63 13.72
N GLU A 124 9.38 -4.33 12.68
CA GLU A 124 10.10 -3.77 11.54
C GLU A 124 9.26 -3.97 10.28
N PHE A 125 9.17 -2.95 9.45
CA PHE A 125 8.50 -3.02 8.16
C PHE A 125 9.15 -2.11 7.13
N LEU A 126 9.01 -2.50 5.88
CA LEU A 126 9.39 -1.67 4.74
C LEU A 126 8.23 -0.71 4.44
N TRP A 127 8.56 0.50 4.10
CA TRP A 127 7.57 1.50 3.72
C TRP A 127 8.09 2.46 2.66
N GLN A 128 7.19 3.20 2.12
CA GLN A 128 7.41 4.43 1.40
C GLN A 128 6.92 5.57 2.28
N GLU A 129 7.67 6.63 2.35
CA GLU A 129 7.29 7.88 2.98
C GLU A 129 7.68 9.06 2.10
N GLY A 130 6.78 10.02 1.99
CA GLY A 130 7.07 11.28 1.33
C GLY A 130 7.00 12.43 2.32
N HIS A 131 7.82 13.45 2.08
CA HIS A 131 7.89 14.65 2.90
C HIS A 131 8.09 15.85 2.01
N THR A 132 7.26 16.88 2.18
CA THR A 132 7.34 18.06 1.32
C THR A 132 7.31 19.34 2.12
N ALA A 133 7.85 20.40 1.50
CA ALA A 133 7.79 21.76 2.01
C ALA A 133 7.33 22.70 0.90
N HIS A 134 6.41 23.60 1.22
CA HIS A 134 5.73 24.52 0.31
C HIS A 134 5.76 25.94 0.83
N ALA A 135 5.57 26.90 -0.07
CA ALA A 135 5.54 28.33 0.28
C ALA A 135 4.19 28.75 0.91
N SER A 136 3.10 28.05 0.62
CA SER A 136 1.77 28.40 1.13
C SER A 136 1.01 27.17 1.65
N GLU A 137 0.05 27.41 2.53
CA GLU A 137 -0.85 26.39 3.06
C GLU A 137 -1.69 25.75 1.95
N GLU A 138 -2.23 26.58 1.07
CA GLU A 138 -3.06 26.12 -0.04
C GLU A 138 -2.30 25.16 -0.96
N GLU A 139 -1.03 25.46 -1.28
CA GLU A 139 -0.20 24.58 -2.09
C GLU A 139 0.08 23.25 -1.38
N ALA A 140 0.44 23.29 -0.09
CA ALA A 140 0.68 22.11 0.72
C ALA A 140 -0.56 21.21 0.82
N ASN A 141 -1.73 21.79 1.12
CA ASN A 141 -2.98 21.04 1.26
C ASN A 141 -3.41 20.43 -0.08
N ARG A 142 -3.35 21.20 -1.16
CA ARG A 142 -3.63 20.68 -2.52
C ARG A 142 -2.70 19.53 -2.89
N TYR A 143 -1.43 19.62 -2.51
CA TYR A 143 -0.46 18.55 -2.74
C TYR A 143 -0.82 17.29 -1.92
N ALA A 144 -1.17 17.42 -0.65
CA ALA A 144 -1.58 16.30 0.19
C ALA A 144 -2.83 15.59 -0.35
N VAL A 145 -3.81 16.33 -0.87
CA VAL A 145 -5.00 15.79 -1.54
C VAL A 145 -4.63 15.03 -2.82
N ARG A 146 -3.72 15.57 -3.63
CA ARG A 146 -3.24 14.89 -4.86
C ARG A 146 -2.57 13.56 -4.54
N ILE A 147 -1.73 13.49 -3.51
CA ILE A 147 -1.13 12.22 -3.06
C ILE A 147 -2.20 11.19 -2.71
N LEU A 148 -3.24 11.59 -2.00
CA LEU A 148 -4.31 10.67 -1.63
C LEU A 148 -5.02 10.09 -2.85
N HIS A 149 -5.37 10.94 -3.82
CA HIS A 149 -6.15 10.55 -5.00
C HIS A 149 -5.28 9.94 -6.10
N GLU A 150 -4.33 10.72 -6.63
CA GLU A 150 -3.57 10.40 -7.84
C GLU A 150 -2.42 9.40 -7.60
N VAL A 151 -2.04 9.15 -6.34
CA VAL A 151 -1.01 8.16 -6.03
C VAL A 151 -1.61 6.98 -5.29
N TYR A 152 -2.20 7.20 -4.11
CA TYR A 152 -2.59 6.07 -3.27
C TYR A 152 -3.89 5.40 -3.71
N ALA A 153 -4.93 6.17 -3.96
CA ALA A 153 -6.19 5.58 -4.37
C ALA A 153 -6.09 4.94 -5.76
N ASP A 154 -5.48 5.63 -6.72
CA ASP A 154 -5.27 5.09 -8.07
C ASP A 154 -4.41 3.82 -8.02
N PHE A 155 -3.33 3.81 -7.21
CA PHE A 155 -2.52 2.61 -7.04
C PHE A 155 -3.32 1.44 -6.46
N MET A 156 -4.12 1.66 -5.40
CA MET A 156 -4.93 0.61 -4.79
C MET A 156 -5.98 0.05 -5.76
N GLU A 157 -6.67 0.93 -6.48
CA GLU A 157 -7.75 0.54 -7.37
C GLU A 157 -7.23 -0.04 -8.69
N GLU A 158 -6.30 0.64 -9.35
CA GLU A 158 -5.84 0.22 -10.68
C GLU A 158 -4.79 -0.90 -10.67
N HIS A 159 -3.89 -0.90 -9.67
CA HIS A 159 -2.78 -1.87 -9.63
C HIS A 159 -3.03 -3.02 -8.67
N LEU A 160 -3.58 -2.76 -7.48
CA LEU A 160 -3.91 -3.82 -6.52
C LEU A 160 -5.30 -4.40 -6.71
N ALA A 161 -6.14 -3.81 -7.57
CA ALA A 161 -7.54 -4.19 -7.76
C ALA A 161 -8.34 -4.16 -6.43
N ILE A 162 -8.03 -3.20 -5.55
CA ILE A 162 -8.65 -3.05 -4.22
C ILE A 162 -9.43 -1.75 -4.17
N PRO A 163 -10.76 -1.77 -4.05
CA PRO A 163 -11.57 -0.57 -3.89
C PRO A 163 -11.27 0.09 -2.54
N VAL A 164 -11.21 1.43 -2.52
CA VAL A 164 -10.92 2.20 -1.33
C VAL A 164 -11.94 3.30 -1.07
N ILE A 165 -12.18 3.58 0.21
CA ILE A 165 -12.88 4.77 0.65
C ILE A 165 -11.83 5.82 1.00
N ARG A 166 -11.93 7.00 0.40
CA ARG A 166 -11.08 8.17 0.64
C ARG A 166 -11.79 9.04 1.67
N GLY A 167 -11.11 9.40 2.73
CA GLY A 167 -11.77 10.23 3.75
C GLY A 167 -10.80 10.94 4.69
N ARG A 168 -11.35 11.79 5.54
CA ARG A 168 -10.64 12.57 6.55
C ARG A 168 -10.72 11.84 7.90
N LYS A 169 -9.63 11.79 8.64
CA LYS A 169 -9.59 11.27 10.01
C LYS A 169 -10.18 12.28 11.02
N ILE A 170 -10.94 11.75 11.97
CA ILE A 170 -11.37 12.54 13.12
C ILE A 170 -10.16 13.01 13.96
N PRO A 171 -10.27 14.10 14.73
CA PRO A 171 -9.14 14.69 15.48
C PRO A 171 -8.34 13.69 16.33
N HIS A 172 -9.01 12.75 17.01
CA HIS A 172 -8.38 11.75 17.87
C HIS A 172 -7.57 10.69 17.13
N GLU A 173 -7.80 10.49 15.83
CA GLU A 173 -7.11 9.51 14.99
C GLU A 173 -6.11 10.13 14.01
N ARG A 174 -5.92 11.45 14.08
CA ARG A 174 -4.93 12.14 13.24
C ARG A 174 -3.50 11.75 13.59
N PHE A 175 -2.64 11.85 12.62
CA PHE A 175 -1.20 11.75 12.87
C PHE A 175 -0.78 12.89 13.82
N PRO A 176 -0.09 12.57 14.92
CA PRO A 176 0.33 13.61 15.89
C PRO A 176 1.23 14.66 15.23
N GLY A 177 0.85 15.91 15.40
CA GLY A 177 1.51 17.05 14.74
C GLY A 177 0.89 17.43 13.39
N ALA A 178 -0.02 16.64 12.85
CA ALA A 178 -0.80 17.02 11.68
C ALA A 178 -1.98 17.93 12.04
N THR A 179 -2.24 18.91 11.18
CA THR A 179 -3.46 19.73 11.22
C THR A 179 -4.63 18.95 10.63
N ASN A 180 -4.35 18.08 9.65
CA ASN A 180 -5.29 17.17 9.06
C ASN A 180 -4.60 15.85 8.66
N THR A 181 -5.38 14.77 8.64
CA THR A 181 -4.96 13.46 8.13
C THR A 181 -6.03 12.90 7.23
N MET A 182 -5.66 12.60 6.01
CA MET A 182 -6.51 11.88 5.05
C MET A 182 -6.06 10.43 4.94
N THR A 183 -6.97 9.53 4.60
CA THR A 183 -6.74 8.09 4.57
C THR A 183 -7.41 7.44 3.37
N VAL A 184 -6.85 6.33 2.92
CA VAL A 184 -7.51 5.35 2.07
C VAL A 184 -7.78 4.10 2.89
N GLU A 185 -9.06 3.75 3.03
CA GLU A 185 -9.54 2.61 3.82
C GLU A 185 -10.14 1.57 2.90
N SER A 186 -9.84 0.31 3.13
CA SER A 186 -10.41 -0.81 2.36
C SER A 186 -11.05 -1.85 3.27
N MET A 187 -11.97 -2.62 2.72
CA MET A 187 -12.60 -3.75 3.40
C MET A 187 -11.91 -5.05 3.01
N MET A 188 -11.53 -5.84 4.00
CA MET A 188 -10.97 -7.18 3.80
C MET A 188 -12.09 -8.23 3.74
N ARG A 189 -11.82 -9.44 3.24
CA ARG A 189 -12.84 -10.49 3.08
C ARG A 189 -13.53 -10.95 4.37
N ASP A 190 -12.96 -10.63 5.54
CA ASP A 190 -13.61 -10.88 6.84
C ASP A 190 -14.46 -9.70 7.33
N GLY A 191 -14.74 -8.72 6.46
CA GLY A 191 -15.53 -7.52 6.75
C GLY A 191 -14.79 -6.44 7.55
N LYS A 192 -13.51 -6.64 7.91
CA LYS A 192 -12.78 -5.65 8.69
C LYS A 192 -12.11 -4.59 7.82
N ALA A 193 -12.02 -3.40 8.38
CA ALA A 193 -11.32 -2.26 7.80
C ALA A 193 -9.80 -2.43 7.87
N LEU A 194 -9.13 -2.05 6.80
CA LEU A 194 -7.68 -1.92 6.75
C LEU A 194 -7.30 -0.55 6.17
N GLN A 195 -6.59 0.26 6.98
CA GLN A 195 -5.98 1.49 6.50
C GLN A 195 -4.83 1.16 5.57
N MET A 196 -4.94 1.54 4.30
CA MET A 196 -3.98 1.18 3.26
C MET A 196 -2.90 2.25 3.06
N GLY A 197 -3.21 3.52 3.31
CA GLY A 197 -2.28 4.64 3.21
C GLY A 197 -2.84 5.90 3.84
N THR A 198 -1.95 6.86 4.12
CA THR A 198 -2.32 8.16 4.70
C THR A 198 -1.54 9.30 4.08
N SER A 199 -2.19 10.46 3.99
CA SER A 199 -1.59 11.73 3.61
C SER A 199 -1.91 12.77 4.68
N HIS A 200 -0.90 13.52 5.12
CA HIS A 200 -0.97 14.42 6.27
C HIS A 200 -0.64 15.85 5.86
N GLU A 201 -1.50 16.77 6.26
CA GLU A 201 -1.19 18.19 6.30
C GLU A 201 -0.55 18.47 7.67
N LEU A 202 0.70 18.88 7.68
CA LEU A 202 1.44 19.13 8.93
C LEU A 202 1.42 20.60 9.34
N GLY A 203 0.83 21.45 8.50
CA GLY A 203 0.85 22.89 8.69
C GLY A 203 2.29 23.39 8.82
N GLN A 204 2.54 24.21 9.85
CA GLN A 204 3.88 24.71 10.20
C GLN A 204 4.45 24.07 11.47
N ASN A 205 3.84 23.00 11.98
CA ASN A 205 4.24 22.44 13.28
C ASN A 205 5.68 21.90 13.26
N PHE A 206 6.04 21.12 12.24
CA PHE A 206 7.41 20.64 12.06
C PHE A 206 8.35 21.75 11.57
N ALA A 207 7.87 22.68 10.76
CA ALA A 207 8.64 23.83 10.33
C ALA A 207 9.08 24.70 11.53
N LYS A 208 8.21 24.91 12.51
CA LYS A 208 8.55 25.59 13.78
C LYS A 208 9.55 24.78 14.61
N ALA A 209 9.38 23.45 14.70
CA ALA A 209 10.23 22.58 15.52
C ALA A 209 11.68 22.48 15.00
N PHE A 210 11.86 22.49 13.67
CA PHE A 210 13.14 22.34 13.00
C PHE A 210 13.64 23.61 12.30
N ASP A 211 12.93 24.72 12.45
CA ASP A 211 13.25 26.01 11.85
C ASP A 211 13.37 25.96 10.32
N ILE A 212 12.41 25.26 9.67
CA ILE A 212 12.36 25.17 8.21
C ILE A 212 11.81 26.50 7.67
N GLY A 213 12.69 27.46 7.53
CA GLY A 213 12.39 28.82 7.10
C GLY A 213 13.12 29.19 5.81
N TYR A 214 12.53 30.11 5.06
CA TYR A 214 13.07 30.60 3.80
C TYR A 214 12.91 32.13 3.68
N GLN A 215 13.76 32.75 2.86
CA GLN A 215 13.60 34.15 2.48
C GLN A 215 12.60 34.26 1.32
N GLY A 216 11.53 35.00 1.55
CA GLY A 216 10.54 35.32 0.52
C GLY A 216 11.07 36.21 -0.59
N ALA A 217 10.30 36.36 -1.65
CA ALA A 217 10.63 37.28 -2.76
C ALA A 217 10.63 38.76 -2.32
N ASP A 218 9.93 39.07 -1.23
CA ASP A 218 9.88 40.37 -0.56
C ASP A 218 11.06 40.64 0.38
N GLY A 219 11.94 39.65 0.57
CA GLY A 219 13.07 39.71 1.49
C GLY A 219 12.76 39.34 2.94
N GLU A 220 11.48 39.12 3.29
CA GLU A 220 11.06 38.70 4.62
C GLU A 220 11.26 37.21 4.84
N ARG A 221 11.49 36.81 6.10
CA ARG A 221 11.62 35.40 6.47
C ARG A 221 10.26 34.78 6.82
N SER A 222 9.95 33.67 6.15
CA SER A 222 8.73 32.89 6.37
C SER A 222 9.06 31.45 6.71
N LEU A 223 8.15 30.77 7.42
CA LEU A 223 8.24 29.32 7.64
C LEU A 223 7.50 28.58 6.53
N ALA A 224 8.05 27.46 6.11
CA ALA A 224 7.42 26.58 5.13
C ALA A 224 6.18 25.87 5.69
N TRP A 225 5.26 25.52 4.81
CA TRP A 225 4.15 24.62 5.08
C TRP A 225 4.54 23.20 4.66
N THR A 226 4.30 22.22 5.51
CA THR A 226 4.83 20.87 5.29
C THR A 226 3.73 19.82 5.18
N THR A 227 4.02 18.76 4.42
CA THR A 227 3.19 17.56 4.35
C THR A 227 4.03 16.31 4.57
N SER A 228 3.39 15.23 5.00
CA SER A 228 3.97 13.88 4.95
C SER A 228 2.93 12.86 4.52
N TRP A 229 3.37 11.77 3.92
CA TRP A 229 2.48 10.74 3.39
C TRP A 229 3.22 9.41 3.35
N GLY A 230 2.47 8.28 3.50
CA GLY A 230 3.13 6.99 3.61
C GLY A 230 2.23 5.77 3.38
N VAL A 231 2.85 4.73 2.79
CA VAL A 231 2.31 3.38 2.66
C VAL A 231 3.36 2.35 3.06
N THR A 232 2.93 1.18 3.49
CA THR A 232 3.82 0.16 4.06
C THR A 232 3.62 -1.19 3.39
N THR A 233 4.41 -2.19 3.76
CA THR A 233 4.16 -3.60 3.42
C THR A 233 2.76 -4.10 3.81
N ARG A 234 1.95 -3.30 4.52
CA ARG A 234 0.52 -3.55 4.75
C ARG A 234 -0.26 -3.67 3.43
N MET A 235 0.15 -2.98 2.37
CA MET A 235 -0.44 -3.13 1.03
C MET A 235 -0.41 -4.59 0.55
N LEU A 236 0.71 -5.29 0.77
CA LEU A 236 0.83 -6.72 0.44
C LEU A 236 -0.10 -7.56 1.32
N GLY A 237 -0.24 -7.21 2.60
CA GLY A 237 -1.23 -7.83 3.49
C GLY A 237 -2.67 -7.62 3.00
N GLY A 238 -3.00 -6.39 2.59
CA GLY A 238 -4.29 -6.05 2.00
C GLY A 238 -4.58 -6.86 0.74
N LEU A 239 -3.62 -6.95 -0.20
CA LEU A 239 -3.75 -7.78 -1.40
C LEU A 239 -4.05 -9.25 -1.07
N ILE A 240 -3.31 -9.84 -0.12
CA ILE A 240 -3.51 -11.24 0.31
C ILE A 240 -4.91 -11.42 0.89
N MET A 241 -5.35 -10.49 1.73
CA MET A 241 -6.62 -10.60 2.45
C MET A 241 -7.84 -10.25 1.58
N THR A 242 -7.66 -9.45 0.54
CA THR A 242 -8.73 -9.11 -0.40
C THR A 242 -8.91 -10.20 -1.46
N HIS A 243 -7.82 -10.72 -2.03
CA HIS A 243 -7.91 -11.59 -3.21
C HIS A 243 -7.59 -13.06 -2.92
N GLY A 244 -6.96 -13.40 -1.80
CA GLY A 244 -6.66 -14.79 -1.47
C GLY A 244 -7.91 -15.66 -1.30
N ASP A 245 -7.80 -16.94 -1.64
CA ASP A 245 -8.82 -17.97 -1.45
C ASP A 245 -8.22 -19.24 -0.80
N ASP A 246 -9.01 -20.30 -0.66
CA ASP A 246 -8.57 -21.56 -0.04
C ASP A 246 -7.49 -22.29 -0.87
N ALA A 247 -7.36 -21.99 -2.16
CA ALA A 247 -6.33 -22.54 -3.05
C ALA A 247 -5.04 -21.72 -3.06
N GLY A 248 -5.00 -20.56 -2.39
CA GLY A 248 -3.81 -19.71 -2.26
C GLY A 248 -4.02 -18.25 -2.67
N LEU A 249 -2.97 -17.64 -3.19
CA LEU A 249 -3.03 -16.26 -3.67
C LEU A 249 -3.80 -16.17 -5.01
N ARG A 250 -4.39 -15.01 -5.25
CA ARG A 250 -4.82 -14.52 -6.57
C ARG A 250 -4.20 -13.14 -6.75
N VAL A 251 -3.08 -13.09 -7.48
CA VAL A 251 -2.32 -11.85 -7.59
C VAL A 251 -2.83 -11.04 -8.78
N PRO A 252 -3.20 -9.77 -8.57
CA PRO A 252 -3.55 -8.89 -9.69
C PRO A 252 -2.42 -8.82 -10.72
N PRO A 253 -2.70 -9.00 -12.01
CA PRO A 253 -1.69 -9.09 -13.06
C PRO A 253 -0.71 -7.92 -13.08
N LYS A 254 -1.14 -6.70 -12.80
CA LYS A 254 -0.27 -5.51 -12.82
C LYS A 254 0.89 -5.60 -11.83
N VAL A 255 0.70 -6.22 -10.66
CA VAL A 255 1.74 -6.38 -9.63
C VAL A 255 2.30 -7.80 -9.51
N ALA A 256 1.85 -8.75 -10.32
CA ALA A 256 2.37 -10.11 -10.31
C ALA A 256 3.82 -10.17 -10.82
N GLY A 257 4.75 -10.64 -9.99
CA GLY A 257 6.15 -10.85 -10.41
C GLY A 257 6.31 -11.91 -11.52
N THR A 258 5.34 -12.81 -11.62
CA THR A 258 5.15 -13.77 -12.72
C THR A 258 3.68 -13.70 -13.11
N GLN A 259 3.40 -13.25 -14.35
CA GLN A 259 2.04 -13.19 -14.88
C GLN A 259 1.61 -14.51 -15.50
N VAL A 260 2.57 -15.23 -16.10
CA VAL A 260 2.34 -16.49 -16.79
C VAL A 260 3.36 -17.56 -16.38
N ALA A 261 2.86 -18.75 -16.03
CA ALA A 261 3.67 -19.95 -15.90
C ALA A 261 3.40 -20.89 -17.08
N VAL A 262 4.38 -21.07 -17.99
CA VAL A 262 4.31 -22.06 -19.06
C VAL A 262 4.83 -23.39 -18.53
N MET A 263 3.98 -24.41 -18.50
CA MET A 263 4.24 -25.70 -17.86
C MET A 263 4.23 -26.83 -18.88
N VAL A 264 5.31 -27.58 -18.92
CA VAL A 264 5.36 -28.86 -19.63
C VAL A 264 4.66 -29.92 -18.77
N VAL A 265 3.54 -30.46 -19.24
CA VAL A 265 2.77 -31.50 -18.53
C VAL A 265 3.59 -32.79 -18.46
N ARG A 266 4.08 -33.22 -19.60
CA ARG A 266 5.05 -34.29 -19.83
C ARG A 266 5.74 -34.05 -21.15
N ASP A 267 6.94 -34.60 -21.36
CA ASP A 267 7.64 -34.55 -22.63
C ASP A 267 7.67 -35.91 -23.29
N ASP A 268 8.12 -35.93 -24.52
CA ASP A 268 8.45 -37.12 -25.26
C ASP A 268 10.00 -37.32 -25.36
N ASP A 269 10.45 -38.48 -25.88
CA ASP A 269 11.87 -38.80 -25.99
C ASP A 269 12.69 -37.80 -26.83
N ALA A 270 12.03 -36.99 -27.67
CA ALA A 270 12.65 -35.99 -28.54
C ALA A 270 12.59 -34.56 -27.94
N GLU A 271 12.12 -34.38 -26.73
CA GLU A 271 11.95 -33.08 -26.05
C GLU A 271 11.15 -32.05 -26.88
N ARG A 272 10.18 -32.55 -27.69
CA ARG A 272 9.41 -31.67 -28.59
C ARG A 272 8.56 -30.68 -27.82
N VAL A 273 7.93 -31.12 -26.70
CA VAL A 273 7.05 -30.27 -25.88
C VAL A 273 7.86 -29.23 -25.15
N SER A 274 8.97 -29.60 -24.50
CA SER A 274 9.88 -28.65 -23.85
C SER A 274 10.39 -27.58 -24.77
N ARG A 275 10.73 -27.96 -26.01
CA ARG A 275 11.18 -27.01 -27.03
C ARG A 275 10.06 -26.05 -27.43
N ALA A 276 8.86 -26.57 -27.72
CA ALA A 276 7.70 -25.73 -28.04
C ALA A 276 7.31 -24.80 -26.90
N ALA A 277 7.29 -25.29 -25.66
CA ALA A 277 7.03 -24.49 -24.47
C ALA A 277 8.06 -23.37 -24.27
N ARG A 278 9.33 -23.63 -24.59
CA ARG A 278 10.40 -22.62 -24.52
C ARG A 278 10.20 -21.53 -25.58
N TYR A 279 9.81 -21.89 -26.80
CA TYR A 279 9.47 -20.89 -27.82
C TYR A 279 8.28 -20.04 -27.40
N LEU A 280 7.19 -20.67 -26.95
CA LEU A 280 6.02 -19.95 -26.47
C LEU A 280 6.35 -19.01 -25.31
N ALA A 281 7.15 -19.45 -24.34
CA ALA A 281 7.61 -18.60 -23.24
C ALA A 281 8.44 -17.41 -23.76
N GLY A 282 9.26 -17.61 -24.79
CA GLY A 282 10.00 -16.55 -25.47
C GLY A 282 9.10 -15.54 -26.16
N ASP A 283 8.05 -16.01 -26.86
CA ASP A 283 7.07 -15.14 -27.53
C ASP A 283 6.30 -14.27 -26.51
N LEU A 284 5.88 -14.86 -25.39
CA LEU A 284 5.23 -14.14 -24.29
C LEU A 284 6.14 -13.07 -23.69
N VAL A 285 7.41 -13.40 -23.43
CA VAL A 285 8.40 -12.42 -22.97
C VAL A 285 8.62 -11.32 -24.01
N GLY A 286 8.70 -11.68 -25.29
CA GLY A 286 8.79 -10.72 -26.40
C GLY A 286 7.59 -9.76 -26.48
N ALA A 287 6.41 -10.22 -26.06
CA ALA A 287 5.21 -9.42 -25.93
C ALA A 287 5.15 -8.59 -24.61
N GLY A 288 6.22 -8.58 -23.80
CA GLY A 288 6.29 -7.83 -22.53
C GLY A 288 5.62 -8.52 -21.33
N ILE A 289 5.23 -9.78 -21.46
CA ILE A 289 4.55 -10.54 -20.41
C ILE A 289 5.59 -11.23 -19.50
N ARG A 290 5.51 -11.00 -18.19
CA ARG A 290 6.41 -11.59 -17.18
C ARG A 290 6.15 -13.08 -17.05
N THR A 291 6.93 -13.88 -17.79
CA THR A 291 6.71 -15.32 -17.97
C THR A 291 7.79 -16.15 -17.28
N ARG A 292 7.41 -17.31 -16.74
CA ARG A 292 8.30 -18.35 -16.25
C ARG A 292 8.01 -19.67 -16.96
N LEU A 293 9.06 -20.33 -17.45
CA LEU A 293 8.99 -21.69 -17.96
C LEU A 293 9.17 -22.67 -16.79
N ASP A 294 8.32 -23.68 -16.73
CA ASP A 294 8.40 -24.84 -15.82
C ASP A 294 8.41 -26.14 -16.65
N ASP A 295 9.62 -26.54 -17.06
CA ASP A 295 9.91 -27.74 -17.84
C ASP A 295 10.52 -28.89 -17.00
N ASN A 296 10.47 -28.77 -15.66
CA ASN A 296 10.99 -29.82 -14.76
C ASN A 296 10.01 -31.01 -14.67
N VAL A 297 10.02 -31.86 -15.67
CA VAL A 297 9.16 -33.05 -15.76
C VAL A 297 9.48 -34.15 -14.74
N ASP A 298 10.64 -34.10 -14.07
CA ASP A 298 10.99 -35.02 -12.98
C ASP A 298 10.11 -34.86 -11.75
N THR A 299 9.53 -33.66 -11.59
CA THR A 299 8.53 -33.39 -10.56
C THR A 299 7.15 -33.54 -11.14
N GLY A 300 6.29 -34.36 -10.50
CA GLY A 300 4.92 -34.61 -10.98
C GLY A 300 4.14 -33.33 -11.25
N PHE A 301 3.44 -33.30 -12.39
CA PHE A 301 2.72 -32.12 -12.88
C PHE A 301 1.78 -31.49 -11.84
N GLY A 302 0.93 -32.33 -11.17
CA GLY A 302 -0.03 -31.83 -10.15
C GLY A 302 0.66 -31.06 -9.03
N ARG A 303 1.81 -31.52 -8.53
CA ARG A 303 2.59 -30.83 -7.50
C ARG A 303 3.09 -29.46 -7.98
N ARG A 304 3.56 -29.38 -9.22
CA ARG A 304 4.05 -28.14 -9.82
C ARG A 304 2.89 -27.18 -10.07
N ALA A 305 1.78 -27.67 -10.62
CA ALA A 305 0.59 -26.89 -10.85
C ALA A 305 0.05 -26.26 -9.54
N THR A 306 -0.09 -27.08 -8.47
CA THR A 306 -0.45 -26.57 -7.14
C THR A 306 0.53 -25.54 -6.60
N ALA A 307 1.84 -25.69 -6.86
CA ALA A 307 2.83 -24.70 -6.42
C ALA A 307 2.65 -23.34 -7.10
N TRP A 308 2.28 -23.30 -8.38
CA TRP A 308 1.96 -22.07 -9.09
C TRP A 308 0.60 -21.48 -8.68
N GLU A 309 -0.38 -22.34 -8.43
CA GLU A 309 -1.69 -21.94 -7.92
C GLU A 309 -1.61 -21.28 -6.54
N LEU A 310 -0.90 -21.88 -5.59
CA LEU A 310 -0.64 -21.31 -4.27
C LEU A 310 0.04 -19.93 -4.35
N LYS A 311 0.93 -19.72 -5.33
CA LYS A 311 1.57 -18.42 -5.58
C LYS A 311 0.63 -17.39 -6.19
N GLY A 312 -0.52 -17.82 -6.72
CA GLY A 312 -1.51 -16.94 -7.34
C GLY A 312 -1.07 -16.37 -8.68
N VAL A 313 -0.29 -17.12 -9.46
CA VAL A 313 0.09 -16.70 -10.81
C VAL A 313 -1.18 -16.55 -11.65
N PRO A 314 -1.43 -15.38 -12.27
CA PRO A 314 -2.71 -15.10 -12.95
C PRO A 314 -3.08 -16.09 -14.02
N VAL A 315 -2.11 -16.50 -14.85
CA VAL A 315 -2.33 -17.42 -15.94
C VAL A 315 -1.32 -18.56 -15.90
N ARG A 316 -1.80 -19.79 -16.06
CA ARG A 316 -0.99 -20.98 -16.27
C ARG A 316 -1.26 -21.52 -17.68
N ILE A 317 -0.20 -21.87 -18.41
CA ILE A 317 -0.29 -22.50 -19.73
C ILE A 317 0.22 -23.92 -19.60
N GLU A 318 -0.61 -24.90 -19.93
CA GLU A 318 -0.31 -26.31 -19.85
C GLU A 318 -0.06 -26.84 -21.28
N MET A 319 1.05 -27.56 -21.49
CA MET A 319 1.42 -28.15 -22.78
C MET A 319 1.85 -29.60 -22.58
N GLY A 320 1.25 -30.50 -23.33
CA GLY A 320 1.62 -31.90 -23.43
C GLY A 320 1.79 -32.34 -24.89
N PRO A 321 2.19 -33.62 -25.16
CA PRO A 321 2.38 -34.09 -26.52
C PRO A 321 1.09 -34.01 -27.38
N ARG A 322 -0.06 -34.29 -26.79
CA ARG A 322 -1.36 -34.22 -27.48
C ARG A 322 -1.69 -32.79 -27.88
N ASP A 323 -1.50 -31.83 -26.97
CA ASP A 323 -1.81 -30.41 -27.21
C ASP A 323 -0.90 -29.90 -28.36
N LEU A 324 0.38 -30.32 -28.34
CA LEU A 324 1.32 -29.98 -29.38
C LEU A 324 0.92 -30.56 -30.74
N ASP A 325 0.46 -31.81 -30.78
CA ASP A 325 0.01 -32.47 -32.02
C ASP A 325 -1.27 -31.82 -32.59
N GLU A 326 -2.13 -31.28 -31.72
CA GLU A 326 -3.34 -30.50 -32.06
C GLU A 326 -3.02 -29.02 -32.37
N GLY A 327 -1.79 -28.56 -32.16
CA GLY A 327 -1.36 -27.18 -32.40
C GLY A 327 -1.92 -26.18 -31.42
N VAL A 328 -2.28 -26.62 -30.21
CA VAL A 328 -2.87 -25.78 -29.14
C VAL A 328 -2.03 -25.77 -27.87
N ALA A 329 -2.32 -24.83 -26.98
CA ALA A 329 -1.89 -24.84 -25.59
C ALA A 329 -3.10 -24.59 -24.70
N VAL A 330 -3.18 -25.23 -23.54
CA VAL A 330 -4.30 -25.04 -22.62
C VAL A 330 -4.01 -23.89 -21.68
N VAL A 331 -4.72 -22.79 -21.83
CA VAL A 331 -4.63 -21.59 -20.98
C VAL A 331 -5.59 -21.74 -19.80
N VAL A 332 -5.08 -21.55 -18.58
CA VAL A 332 -5.83 -21.72 -17.32
C VAL A 332 -5.80 -20.42 -16.54
N ARG A 333 -6.97 -19.88 -16.23
CA ARG A 333 -7.14 -18.69 -15.36
C ARG A 333 -7.06 -19.10 -13.89
N ARG A 334 -6.33 -18.33 -13.09
CA ARG A 334 -6.23 -18.60 -11.64
C ARG A 334 -7.48 -18.19 -10.88
N ASP A 335 -8.14 -17.12 -11.30
CA ASP A 335 -9.29 -16.54 -10.62
C ASP A 335 -10.57 -17.37 -10.73
N THR A 336 -10.81 -17.98 -11.90
CA THR A 336 -12.01 -18.78 -12.19
C THR A 336 -11.73 -20.27 -12.26
N GLY A 337 -10.48 -20.68 -12.48
CA GLY A 337 -10.10 -22.07 -12.76
C GLY A 337 -10.46 -22.54 -14.18
N GLU A 338 -10.98 -21.65 -15.03
CA GLU A 338 -11.36 -21.97 -16.41
C GLU A 338 -10.15 -22.42 -17.23
N LYS A 339 -10.36 -23.44 -18.06
CA LYS A 339 -9.37 -24.02 -18.98
C LYS A 339 -9.85 -23.89 -20.42
N THR A 340 -9.07 -23.18 -21.22
CA THR A 340 -9.39 -22.94 -22.63
C THR A 340 -8.23 -23.37 -23.53
N PRO A 341 -8.43 -24.31 -24.50
CA PRO A 341 -7.44 -24.57 -25.51
C PRO A 341 -7.35 -23.39 -26.49
N VAL A 342 -6.14 -22.89 -26.73
CA VAL A 342 -5.88 -21.74 -27.61
C VAL A 342 -4.83 -22.17 -28.65
N PRO A 343 -5.00 -21.85 -29.95
CA PRO A 343 -3.97 -22.08 -30.96
C PRO A 343 -2.64 -21.47 -30.55
N THR A 344 -1.54 -22.19 -30.65
CA THR A 344 -0.22 -21.75 -30.15
C THR A 344 0.21 -20.39 -30.68
N GLY A 345 -0.13 -20.07 -31.94
CA GLY A 345 0.17 -18.78 -32.58
C GLY A 345 -0.66 -17.60 -32.04
N GLU A 346 -1.76 -17.85 -31.31
CA GLU A 346 -2.67 -16.83 -30.78
C GLU A 346 -2.51 -16.63 -29.27
N VAL A 347 -1.76 -17.51 -28.60
CA VAL A 347 -1.66 -17.53 -27.13
C VAL A 347 -1.16 -16.19 -26.58
N ALA A 348 -0.16 -15.57 -27.17
CA ALA A 348 0.40 -14.32 -26.64
C ALA A 348 -0.64 -13.16 -26.67
N ALA A 349 -1.40 -13.03 -27.76
CA ALA A 349 -2.47 -12.05 -27.88
C ALA A 349 -3.61 -12.33 -26.87
N ARG A 350 -4.07 -13.60 -26.82
CA ARG A 350 -5.15 -13.96 -25.89
C ARG A 350 -4.76 -13.79 -24.43
N VAL A 351 -3.52 -14.10 -24.06
CA VAL A 351 -3.02 -13.91 -22.69
C VAL A 351 -2.95 -12.44 -22.33
N ALA A 352 -2.55 -11.55 -23.24
CA ALA A 352 -2.56 -10.11 -22.97
C ALA A 352 -3.98 -9.60 -22.60
N GLU A 353 -4.99 -10.00 -23.39
CA GLU A 353 -6.40 -9.68 -23.09
C GLU A 353 -6.84 -10.28 -21.75
N LEU A 354 -6.49 -11.54 -21.48
CA LEU A 354 -6.86 -12.24 -20.24
C LEU A 354 -6.28 -11.56 -18.99
N LEU A 355 -5.08 -11.01 -19.05
CA LEU A 355 -4.47 -10.30 -17.94
C LEU A 355 -5.28 -9.05 -17.56
N ASP A 356 -5.79 -8.31 -18.56
CA ASP A 356 -6.67 -7.16 -18.30
C ASP A 356 -8.04 -7.60 -17.78
N GLU A 357 -8.62 -8.65 -18.34
CA GLU A 357 -9.88 -9.25 -17.85
C GLU A 357 -9.76 -9.71 -16.38
N ILE A 358 -8.65 -10.37 -16.02
CA ILE A 358 -8.41 -10.84 -14.64
C ILE A 358 -8.24 -9.65 -13.69
N GLN A 359 -7.50 -8.61 -14.12
CA GLN A 359 -7.32 -7.40 -13.31
C GLN A 359 -8.67 -6.76 -12.97
N GLN A 360 -9.55 -6.61 -13.97
CA GLN A 360 -10.87 -6.03 -13.79
C GLN A 360 -11.78 -6.94 -12.96
N ALA A 361 -11.78 -8.24 -13.22
CA ALA A 361 -12.63 -9.19 -12.48
C ALA A 361 -12.30 -9.22 -10.97
N LEU A 362 -11.02 -9.13 -10.61
CA LEU A 362 -10.60 -9.05 -9.19
C LEU A 362 -11.08 -7.75 -8.53
N PHE A 363 -11.03 -6.64 -9.26
CA PHE A 363 -11.55 -5.36 -8.76
C PHE A 363 -13.06 -5.40 -8.58
N ASP A 364 -13.79 -5.88 -9.56
CA ASP A 364 -15.27 -5.95 -9.53
C ASP A 364 -15.76 -6.86 -8.39
N GLU A 365 -15.11 -8.02 -8.19
CA GLU A 365 -15.40 -8.91 -7.06
C GLU A 365 -15.20 -8.22 -5.71
N ALA A 366 -14.08 -7.51 -5.54
CA ALA A 366 -13.78 -6.80 -4.29
C ALA A 366 -14.74 -5.63 -4.07
N LEU A 367 -15.11 -4.89 -5.12
CA LEU A 367 -16.05 -3.78 -5.06
C LEU A 367 -17.47 -4.25 -4.70
N GLU A 368 -17.92 -5.34 -5.31
CA GLU A 368 -19.23 -5.92 -4.99
C GLU A 368 -19.27 -6.44 -3.55
N PHE A 369 -18.19 -7.06 -3.08
CA PHE A 369 -18.08 -7.46 -1.68
C PHE A 369 -18.18 -6.25 -0.74
N GLN A 370 -17.43 -5.18 -1.01
CA GLN A 370 -17.49 -3.96 -0.19
C GLN A 370 -18.87 -3.33 -0.19
N ARG A 371 -19.54 -3.26 -1.35
CA ARG A 371 -20.89 -2.69 -1.47
C ARG A 371 -21.93 -3.50 -0.71
N SER A 372 -21.93 -4.82 -0.87
CA SER A 372 -22.88 -5.71 -0.20
C SER A 372 -22.68 -5.80 1.33
N HIS A 373 -21.49 -5.41 1.83
CA HIS A 373 -21.16 -5.38 3.26
C HIS A 373 -21.06 -3.94 3.82
N THR A 374 -21.62 -2.95 3.12
CA THR A 374 -21.72 -1.57 3.59
C THR A 374 -23.19 -1.20 3.76
N ALA A 375 -23.57 -0.78 4.96
CA ALA A 375 -24.93 -0.39 5.29
C ALA A 375 -25.00 1.12 5.61
N ASP A 376 -26.01 1.80 5.04
CA ASP A 376 -26.40 3.14 5.47
C ASP A 376 -27.35 3.00 6.66
N VAL A 377 -27.02 3.63 7.79
CA VAL A 377 -27.77 3.52 9.06
C VAL A 377 -27.97 4.90 9.66
N SER A 378 -28.87 4.99 10.65
CA SER A 378 -29.28 6.27 11.23
C SER A 378 -28.84 6.45 12.69
N THR A 379 -28.44 5.38 13.36
CA THR A 379 -28.09 5.41 14.80
C THR A 379 -26.78 4.70 15.08
N VAL A 380 -26.13 5.07 16.19
CA VAL A 380 -24.92 4.40 16.68
C VAL A 380 -25.17 2.92 16.99
N ALA A 381 -26.36 2.56 17.48
CA ALA A 381 -26.72 1.17 17.77
C ALA A 381 -26.75 0.29 16.49
N GLU A 382 -27.39 0.78 15.44
CA GLU A 382 -27.38 0.12 14.12
C GLU A 382 -25.98 0.06 13.53
N ALA A 383 -25.17 1.11 13.73
CA ALA A 383 -23.78 1.15 13.28
C ALA A 383 -22.89 0.13 14.01
N ILE A 384 -23.16 -0.18 15.27
CA ILE A 384 -22.48 -1.24 16.03
C ILE A 384 -22.81 -2.62 15.43
N GLU A 385 -24.05 -2.87 15.07
CA GLU A 385 -24.47 -4.13 14.49
C GLU A 385 -23.86 -4.33 13.09
N ALA A 386 -24.05 -3.37 12.19
CA ALA A 386 -23.53 -3.44 10.81
C ALA A 386 -21.98 -3.41 10.76
N GLY A 387 -21.35 -2.52 11.55
CA GLY A 387 -19.90 -2.37 11.61
C GLY A 387 -19.16 -3.56 12.23
N ALA A 388 -19.88 -4.54 12.81
CA ALA A 388 -19.28 -5.76 13.34
C ALA A 388 -18.74 -6.70 12.23
N THR A 389 -19.34 -6.69 11.04
CA THR A 389 -19.04 -7.58 9.91
C THR A 389 -18.85 -6.87 8.58
N GLY A 390 -18.82 -5.53 8.58
CA GLY A 390 -18.69 -4.72 7.38
C GLY A 390 -18.44 -3.25 7.74
N PHE A 391 -18.85 -2.35 6.86
CA PHE A 391 -18.90 -0.92 7.13
C PHE A 391 -20.33 -0.48 7.43
N ALA A 392 -20.46 0.47 8.35
CA ALA A 392 -21.66 1.26 8.47
C ALA A 392 -21.37 2.73 8.14
N ARG A 393 -22.30 3.38 7.47
CA ARG A 393 -22.26 4.81 7.14
C ARG A 393 -23.42 5.50 7.83
N LEU A 394 -23.13 6.53 8.59
CA LEU A 394 -24.14 7.29 9.31
C LEU A 394 -23.78 8.77 9.41
N PRO A 395 -24.77 9.69 9.60
CA PRO A 395 -24.49 11.08 9.78
C PRO A 395 -23.50 11.31 10.94
N TRP A 396 -22.46 12.10 10.72
CA TRP A 396 -21.48 12.41 11.75
C TRP A 396 -22.11 13.11 12.97
N SER A 397 -23.18 13.89 12.76
CA SER A 397 -23.97 14.53 13.82
C SER A 397 -24.55 13.55 14.84
N GLU A 398 -24.84 12.31 14.43
CA GLU A 398 -25.37 11.26 15.31
C GLU A 398 -24.28 10.54 16.12
N VAL A 399 -23.02 10.65 15.68
CA VAL A 399 -21.87 10.00 16.34
C VAL A 399 -21.28 10.90 17.41
N GLY A 400 -20.68 12.01 17.02
CA GLY A 400 -19.95 12.90 17.92
C GLY A 400 -18.96 12.17 18.82
N ASP A 401 -18.42 12.84 19.82
CA ASP A 401 -17.46 12.23 20.77
C ASP A 401 -18.08 11.10 21.59
N ALA A 402 -19.34 11.24 22.01
CA ALA A 402 -20.04 10.21 22.78
C ALA A 402 -20.28 8.92 21.97
N GLY A 403 -20.59 9.06 20.69
CA GLY A 403 -20.75 7.92 19.79
C GLY A 403 -19.41 7.24 19.48
N VAL A 404 -18.31 8.00 19.36
CA VAL A 404 -16.96 7.43 19.22
C VAL A 404 -16.62 6.54 20.43
N ASP A 405 -16.88 7.01 21.66
CA ASP A 405 -16.65 6.24 22.87
C ASP A 405 -17.53 4.98 22.92
N GLU A 406 -18.80 5.08 22.50
CA GLU A 406 -19.71 3.93 22.48
C GLU A 406 -19.28 2.87 21.44
N LEU A 407 -18.96 3.28 20.22
CA LEU A 407 -18.40 2.41 19.18
C LEU A 407 -17.14 1.68 19.65
N GLY A 408 -16.26 2.41 20.36
CA GLY A 408 -15.01 1.88 20.92
C GLY A 408 -15.20 0.71 21.88
N LYS A 409 -16.28 0.70 22.70
CA LYS A 409 -16.62 -0.43 23.59
C LYS A 409 -16.89 -1.73 22.84
N HIS A 410 -17.32 -1.63 21.58
CA HIS A 410 -17.61 -2.75 20.69
C HIS A 410 -16.47 -3.07 19.71
N ALA A 411 -15.28 -2.47 19.90
CA ALA A 411 -14.13 -2.57 19.02
C ALA A 411 -14.42 -2.10 17.58
N ILE A 412 -15.32 -1.15 17.43
CA ILE A 412 -15.61 -0.45 16.19
C ILE A 412 -15.03 0.96 16.30
N THR A 413 -14.47 1.45 15.21
CA THR A 413 -13.85 2.78 15.16
C THR A 413 -14.37 3.56 13.97
N VAL A 414 -14.36 4.89 14.07
CA VAL A 414 -14.60 5.76 12.92
C VAL A 414 -13.40 5.65 12.01
N ARG A 415 -13.59 5.11 10.84
CA ARG A 415 -12.49 4.92 9.87
C ARG A 415 -12.11 6.24 9.20
N CYS A 416 -13.12 6.96 8.75
CA CYS A 416 -12.97 8.30 8.18
C CYS A 416 -14.33 9.02 8.15
N LEU A 417 -14.26 10.31 7.88
CA LEU A 417 -15.38 11.15 7.49
C LEU A 417 -15.33 11.36 5.99
N VAL A 418 -16.48 11.27 5.35
CA VAL A 418 -16.70 11.59 3.93
C VAL A 418 -17.78 12.66 3.83
N ASP A 419 -17.84 13.37 2.70
CA ASP A 419 -18.95 14.26 2.37
C ASP A 419 -20.20 13.46 1.96
N ALA A 420 -21.28 14.17 1.67
CA ALA A 420 -22.55 13.55 1.29
C ALA A 420 -22.47 12.73 0.00
N ASP A 421 -21.55 13.08 -0.91
CA ASP A 421 -21.32 12.41 -2.19
C ASP A 421 -20.31 11.25 -2.07
N GLY A 422 -19.71 11.05 -0.88
CA GLY A 422 -18.71 10.03 -0.60
C GLY A 422 -17.27 10.45 -0.92
N GLY A 423 -17.04 11.72 -1.17
CA GLY A 423 -15.72 12.33 -1.34
C GLY A 423 -15.02 12.63 -0.02
N VAL A 424 -13.80 13.12 -0.09
CA VAL A 424 -13.04 13.55 1.10
C VAL A 424 -13.66 14.81 1.68
N ALA A 425 -14.05 14.76 2.95
CA ALA A 425 -14.62 15.90 3.64
C ALA A 425 -13.62 17.08 3.73
N ASP A 426 -14.06 18.29 3.43
CA ASP A 426 -13.23 19.50 3.48
C ASP A 426 -12.87 19.89 4.93
N SER A 427 -13.76 19.61 5.88
CA SER A 427 -13.56 19.85 7.32
C SER A 427 -14.08 18.67 8.14
N ASP A 428 -13.86 18.69 9.45
CA ASP A 428 -14.38 17.70 10.39
C ASP A 428 -15.62 18.19 11.18
N ASP A 429 -16.03 19.43 10.93
CA ASP A 429 -17.18 20.11 11.57
C ASP A 429 -18.25 20.59 10.55
N GLY A 430 -18.14 20.15 9.29
CA GLY A 430 -19.08 20.50 8.23
C GLY A 430 -20.46 19.87 8.40
N GLU A 431 -21.49 20.53 7.87
CA GLU A 431 -22.83 19.95 7.75
C GLU A 431 -22.84 18.83 6.68
N GLY A 432 -23.64 17.80 6.92
CA GLY A 432 -23.83 16.69 5.96
C GLY A 432 -22.69 15.66 5.92
N LEU A 433 -21.74 15.71 6.86
CA LEU A 433 -20.68 14.72 6.96
C LEU A 433 -21.21 13.34 7.32
N ILE A 434 -20.66 12.32 6.68
CA ILE A 434 -20.95 10.91 6.94
C ILE A 434 -19.73 10.25 7.59
N ALA A 435 -19.94 9.61 8.72
CA ALA A 435 -18.93 8.75 9.35
C ALA A 435 -18.98 7.36 8.74
N VAL A 436 -17.83 6.85 8.30
CA VAL A 436 -17.65 5.46 7.95
C VAL A 436 -17.04 4.74 9.14
N VAL A 437 -17.71 3.73 9.65
CA VAL A 437 -17.29 2.99 10.84
C VAL A 437 -17.19 1.50 10.58
N GLY A 438 -16.33 0.81 11.32
CA GLY A 438 -16.15 -0.63 11.21
C GLY A 438 -15.06 -1.15 12.13
N ARG A 439 -15.00 -2.47 12.32
CA ARG A 439 -13.88 -3.11 13.02
C ARG A 439 -12.61 -2.99 12.19
N SER A 440 -11.46 -2.87 12.86
CA SER A 440 -10.16 -2.80 12.19
C SER A 440 -9.16 -3.80 12.76
N TYR A 441 -8.06 -4.02 12.03
CA TYR A 441 -6.94 -4.87 12.44
C TYR A 441 -6.01 -4.20 13.43
#